data_7b3869bcb9e28d2ccc72a6d8b0303e59
#
_entry.id   7b3869bcb9e28d2ccc72a6d8b0303e59
#
_cell.length_a   1.000
_cell.length_b   1.000
_cell.length_c   1.000
_cell.angle_alpha   90.00
_cell.angle_beta   90.00
_cell.angle_gamma   90.00
#
_symmetry.space_group_name_H-M   'P 1'
#
loop_
_entity.id
_entity.type
_entity.pdbx_description
1 polymer ?
#
loop_
_entity_poly.entity_id
_entity_poly.type
_entity_poly.pdbx_seq_one_letter_code
_entity_poly.pdbx_strand_id
1 'polypeptide(L)'
;FKEAAAWRKSGIDIMNREINVQVYNDGGQFELDPHYHLAAINIFCKALNIADLNGFRNEFPQEYLDTIEKMIVFYANVSFPDYTNPCFSDAKLTNKKEMLKNYRNWSKMFPKNQFIKYLATDGKEGALPEYLSKGFLKSGFFVFRNSWGTDATQMVVKAGPKAFWHCQPDNGTFELWFNGRICFPIPVHTSMPEVPK
;
A
#
# COMPACT_ATOMS: atom_id res chain seq x y z
N PHE A 1 -10.66 -30.99 14.09
CA PHE A 1 -9.92 -31.80 13.11
C PHE A 1 -8.56 -32.13 13.68
N LYS A 2 -8.08 -33.38 13.50
CA LYS A 2 -6.76 -33.82 14.01
C LYS A 2 -5.60 -33.04 13.36
N GLU A 3 -5.80 -32.60 12.11
CA GLU A 3 -4.82 -31.91 11.29
C GLU A 3 -4.83 -30.37 11.47
N ALA A 4 -5.75 -29.82 12.27
CA ALA A 4 -5.92 -28.38 12.39
C ALA A 4 -4.64 -27.62 12.80
N ALA A 5 -3.85 -28.20 13.71
CA ALA A 5 -2.57 -27.62 14.14
C ALA A 5 -1.52 -27.61 13.02
N ALA A 6 -1.49 -28.66 12.20
CA ALA A 6 -0.58 -28.74 11.06
C ALA A 6 -0.96 -27.74 9.97
N TRP A 7 -2.24 -27.59 9.65
CA TRP A 7 -2.73 -26.62 8.69
C TRP A 7 -2.47 -25.19 9.14
N ARG A 8 -2.74 -24.87 10.42
CA ARG A 8 -2.42 -23.56 10.98
C ARG A 8 -0.93 -23.26 10.83
N LYS A 9 -0.05 -24.19 11.28
CA LYS A 9 1.40 -24.00 11.19
C LYS A 9 1.81 -23.77 9.73
N SER A 10 1.39 -24.63 8.81
CA SER A 10 1.69 -24.46 7.38
C SER A 10 1.23 -23.13 6.83
N GLY A 11 0.03 -22.66 7.21
CA GLY A 11 -0.51 -21.37 6.79
C GLY A 11 0.35 -20.21 7.30
N ILE A 12 0.74 -20.24 8.57
CA ILE A 12 1.61 -19.20 9.17
C ILE A 12 3.01 -19.21 8.55
N ASP A 13 3.60 -20.41 8.35
CA ASP A 13 4.91 -20.55 7.70
C ASP A 13 4.88 -19.98 6.26
N ILE A 14 3.80 -20.23 5.51
CA ILE A 14 3.57 -19.66 4.18
C ILE A 14 3.51 -18.12 4.26
N MET A 15 2.68 -17.57 5.15
CA MET A 15 2.52 -16.12 5.27
C MET A 15 3.84 -15.43 5.64
N ASN A 16 4.61 -16.01 6.57
CA ASN A 16 5.94 -15.52 6.96
C ASN A 16 6.95 -15.56 5.81
N ARG A 17 6.89 -16.59 4.96
CA ARG A 17 7.72 -16.66 3.77
C ARG A 17 7.30 -15.64 2.72
N GLU A 18 6.00 -15.59 2.39
CA GLU A 18 5.49 -14.77 1.30
C GLU A 18 5.67 -13.27 1.54
N ILE A 19 5.52 -12.79 2.76
CA ILE A 19 5.75 -11.37 3.04
C ILE A 19 7.20 -10.95 2.76
N ASN A 20 8.16 -11.86 3.02
CA ASN A 20 9.58 -11.60 2.76
C ASN A 20 9.95 -11.74 1.26
N VAL A 21 9.20 -12.53 0.49
CA VAL A 21 9.41 -12.70 -0.95
C VAL A 21 8.76 -11.59 -1.75
N GLN A 22 7.56 -11.15 -1.34
CA GLN A 22 6.73 -10.25 -2.12
C GLN A 22 6.93 -8.77 -1.78
N VAL A 23 7.63 -8.44 -0.68
CA VAL A 23 7.78 -7.06 -0.24
C VAL A 23 9.24 -6.64 -0.24
N TYR A 24 9.54 -5.56 -0.94
CA TYR A 24 10.86 -4.93 -0.91
C TYR A 24 11.16 -4.32 0.45
N ASN A 25 12.44 -4.18 0.79
CA ASN A 25 12.87 -3.62 2.07
C ASN A 25 12.37 -2.19 2.36
N ASP A 26 11.94 -1.46 1.31
CA ASP A 26 11.36 -0.13 1.41
C ASP A 26 9.82 -0.14 1.56
N GLY A 27 9.23 -1.32 1.64
CA GLY A 27 7.79 -1.52 1.85
C GLY A 27 6.96 -1.68 0.57
N GLY A 28 7.53 -1.46 -0.61
CA GLY A 28 6.82 -1.67 -1.89
C GLY A 28 6.55 -3.16 -2.14
N GLN A 29 5.37 -3.53 -2.61
CA GLN A 29 5.03 -4.88 -3.01
C GLN A 29 5.54 -5.14 -4.45
N PHE A 30 6.00 -6.35 -4.73
CA PHE A 30 6.80 -6.69 -5.93
C PHE A 30 6.07 -6.55 -7.28
N GLU A 31 4.74 -6.48 -7.28
CA GLU A 31 3.96 -6.21 -8.51
C GLU A 31 4.02 -4.73 -8.92
N LEU A 32 4.44 -3.85 -8.01
CA LEU A 32 4.60 -2.41 -8.25
C LEU A 32 3.31 -1.73 -8.76
N ASP A 33 2.19 -2.27 -8.30
CA ASP A 33 0.83 -1.80 -8.58
C ASP A 33 0.18 -1.35 -7.27
N PRO A 34 -0.28 -0.10 -7.15
CA PRO A 34 -0.86 0.39 -5.90
C PRO A 34 -2.13 -0.35 -5.45
N HIS A 35 -2.94 -0.86 -6.38
CA HIS A 35 -4.16 -1.60 -6.04
C HIS A 35 -3.83 -2.98 -5.47
N TYR A 36 -2.93 -3.73 -6.13
CA TYR A 36 -2.48 -5.04 -5.65
C TYR A 36 -1.63 -4.93 -4.39
N HIS A 37 -0.88 -3.85 -4.24
CA HIS A 37 -0.20 -3.52 -2.99
C HIS A 37 -1.18 -3.39 -1.82
N LEU A 38 -2.28 -2.65 -2.00
CA LEU A 38 -3.34 -2.52 -1.00
C LEU A 38 -4.01 -3.87 -0.69
N ALA A 39 -4.25 -4.70 -1.71
CA ALA A 39 -4.78 -6.05 -1.54
C ALA A 39 -3.83 -6.92 -0.70
N ALA A 40 -2.52 -6.87 -0.97
CA ALA A 40 -1.51 -7.59 -0.21
C ALA A 40 -1.46 -7.16 1.27
N ILE A 41 -1.49 -5.85 1.57
CA ILE A 41 -1.62 -5.34 2.95
C ILE A 41 -2.83 -5.99 3.64
N ASN A 42 -3.98 -5.98 2.98
CA ASN A 42 -5.22 -6.51 3.56
C ASN A 42 -5.15 -8.02 3.81
N ILE A 43 -4.50 -8.78 2.93
CA ILE A 43 -4.29 -10.22 3.11
C ILE A 43 -3.38 -10.50 4.32
N PHE A 44 -2.23 -9.82 4.41
CA PHE A 44 -1.30 -9.98 5.52
C PHE A 44 -1.90 -9.53 6.86
N CYS A 45 -2.61 -8.41 6.89
CA CYS A 45 -3.36 -7.96 8.07
C CYS A 45 -4.46 -8.96 8.47
N LYS A 46 -5.18 -9.54 7.51
CA LYS A 46 -6.24 -10.51 7.79
C LYS A 46 -5.69 -11.79 8.44
N ALA A 47 -4.56 -12.30 7.95
CA ALA A 47 -3.90 -13.46 8.54
C ALA A 47 -3.53 -13.20 10.01
N LEU A 48 -2.92 -12.03 10.27
CA LEU A 48 -2.54 -11.61 11.61
C LEU A 48 -3.75 -11.43 12.55
N ASN A 49 -4.84 -10.82 12.07
CA ASN A 49 -6.07 -10.65 12.84
C ASN A 49 -6.74 -11.99 13.18
N ILE A 50 -6.76 -12.95 12.23
CA ILE A 50 -7.30 -14.28 12.48
C ILE A 50 -6.44 -15.00 13.55
N ALA A 51 -5.13 -14.89 13.49
CA ALA A 51 -4.24 -15.46 14.48
C ALA A 51 -4.47 -14.84 15.87
N ASP A 52 -4.62 -13.52 15.94
CA ASP A 52 -4.87 -12.78 17.18
C ASP A 52 -6.19 -13.23 17.84
N LEU A 53 -7.27 -13.29 17.08
CA LEU A 53 -8.59 -13.75 17.54
C LEU A 53 -8.59 -15.18 18.07
N ASN A 54 -7.63 -16.01 17.66
CA ASN A 54 -7.52 -17.41 18.07
C ASN A 54 -6.36 -17.67 19.06
N GLY A 55 -5.68 -16.62 19.54
CA GLY A 55 -4.59 -16.73 20.51
C GLY A 55 -3.24 -17.19 19.91
N PHE A 56 -3.06 -17.06 18.59
CA PHE A 56 -1.85 -17.50 17.87
C PHE A 56 -1.01 -16.31 17.35
N ARG A 57 -1.23 -15.12 17.85
CA ARG A 57 -0.50 -13.91 17.46
C ARG A 57 1.02 -14.07 17.57
N ASN A 58 1.47 -14.74 18.61
CA ASN A 58 2.88 -14.99 18.92
C ASN A 58 3.57 -15.97 17.95
N GLU A 59 2.83 -16.63 17.07
CA GLU A 59 3.40 -17.45 15.99
C GLU A 59 3.86 -16.61 14.79
N PHE A 60 3.52 -15.29 14.74
CA PHE A 60 4.05 -14.34 13.77
C PHE A 60 5.22 -13.56 14.40
N PRO A 61 6.41 -13.53 13.76
CA PRO A 61 7.57 -12.78 14.26
C PRO A 61 7.33 -11.25 14.14
N GLN A 62 8.11 -10.48 14.89
CA GLN A 62 8.01 -9.02 14.87
C GLN A 62 8.29 -8.46 13.47
N GLU A 63 9.21 -9.06 12.71
CA GLU A 63 9.57 -8.66 11.35
C GLU A 63 8.37 -8.70 10.38
N TYR A 64 7.42 -9.63 10.62
CA TYR A 64 6.18 -9.68 9.84
C TYR A 64 5.34 -8.42 10.05
N LEU A 65 5.21 -7.99 11.29
CA LEU A 65 4.47 -6.78 11.66
C LEU A 65 5.17 -5.53 11.13
N ASP A 66 6.48 -5.46 11.31
CA ASP A 66 7.29 -4.34 10.85
C ASP A 66 7.20 -4.18 9.33
N THR A 67 7.12 -5.31 8.61
CA THR A 67 6.96 -5.29 7.16
C THR A 67 5.58 -4.78 6.75
N ILE A 68 4.50 -5.22 7.41
CA ILE A 68 3.15 -4.66 7.17
C ILE A 68 3.14 -3.15 7.43
N GLU A 69 3.74 -2.69 8.52
CA GLU A 69 3.81 -1.26 8.84
C GLU A 69 4.54 -0.48 7.74
N LYS A 70 5.67 -0.98 7.23
CA LYS A 70 6.39 -0.40 6.09
C LYS A 70 5.52 -0.36 4.83
N MET A 71 4.77 -1.41 4.54
CA MET A 71 3.85 -1.44 3.39
C MET A 71 2.79 -0.34 3.50
N ILE A 72 2.19 -0.16 4.69
CA ILE A 72 1.19 0.87 4.93
C ILE A 72 1.81 2.27 4.77
N VAL A 73 3.00 2.49 5.31
CA VAL A 73 3.73 3.77 5.20
C VAL A 73 4.14 4.04 3.74
N PHE A 74 4.56 3.01 3.00
CA PHE A 74 4.80 3.13 1.56
C PHE A 74 3.53 3.61 0.84
N TYR A 75 2.41 2.90 1.02
CA TYR A 75 1.13 3.23 0.40
C TYR A 75 0.66 4.65 0.74
N ALA A 76 0.78 5.04 2.02
CA ALA A 76 0.45 6.38 2.48
C ALA A 76 1.29 7.49 1.80
N ASN A 77 2.55 7.19 1.49
CA ASN A 77 3.42 8.14 0.81
C ASN A 77 3.09 8.31 -0.67
N VAL A 78 2.76 7.22 -1.36
CA VAL A 78 2.44 7.28 -2.80
C VAL A 78 1.01 7.75 -3.07
N SER A 79 0.11 7.66 -2.08
CA SER A 79 -1.27 8.16 -2.20
C SER A 79 -1.32 9.67 -2.29
N PHE A 80 -2.35 10.19 -2.97
CA PHE A 80 -2.63 11.61 -3.07
C PHE A 80 -3.33 12.16 -1.82
N PRO A 81 -3.36 13.50 -1.63
CA PRO A 81 -3.94 14.10 -0.42
C PRO A 81 -5.43 13.81 -0.19
N ASP A 82 -6.17 13.42 -1.21
CA ASP A 82 -7.59 13.01 -1.12
C ASP A 82 -7.76 11.52 -0.81
N TYR A 83 -6.66 10.81 -0.50
CA TYR A 83 -6.61 9.36 -0.25
C TYR A 83 -6.77 8.47 -1.49
N THR A 84 -6.80 9.04 -2.69
CA THR A 84 -6.69 8.22 -3.91
C THR A 84 -5.25 7.79 -4.15
N ASN A 85 -5.07 6.73 -4.91
CA ASN A 85 -3.74 6.24 -5.32
C ASN A 85 -3.46 6.59 -6.79
N PRO A 86 -2.19 6.67 -7.20
CA PRO A 86 -1.88 6.74 -8.63
C PRO A 86 -2.29 5.45 -9.35
N CYS A 87 -2.65 5.59 -10.62
CA CYS A 87 -3.12 4.50 -11.48
C CYS A 87 -1.99 3.87 -12.29
N PHE A 88 -0.86 3.59 -11.66
CA PHE A 88 0.21 2.81 -12.30
C PHE A 88 -0.22 1.36 -12.48
N SER A 89 0.25 0.73 -13.55
CA SER A 89 -0.04 -0.67 -13.90
C SER A 89 -1.55 -0.90 -14.08
N ASP A 90 -2.11 -1.93 -13.47
CA ASP A 90 -3.56 -2.23 -13.52
C ASP A 90 -4.34 -1.59 -12.34
N ALA A 91 -3.75 -0.63 -11.66
CA ALA A 91 -4.33 -0.04 -10.46
C ALA A 91 -5.67 0.63 -10.72
N LYS A 92 -6.60 0.38 -9.80
CA LYS A 92 -7.89 1.09 -9.73
C LYS A 92 -7.83 2.17 -8.67
N LEU A 93 -8.50 3.28 -8.91
CA LEU A 93 -8.60 4.35 -7.92
C LEU A 93 -9.31 3.87 -6.66
N THR A 94 -8.71 4.17 -5.51
CA THR A 94 -9.37 4.10 -4.22
C THR A 94 -10.19 5.36 -3.96
N ASN A 95 -10.91 5.36 -2.86
CA ASN A 95 -11.66 6.53 -2.41
C ASN A 95 -11.43 6.80 -0.93
N LYS A 96 -11.62 8.05 -0.53
CA LYS A 96 -11.38 8.51 0.84
C LYS A 96 -12.14 7.69 1.89
N LYS A 97 -13.41 7.35 1.64
CA LYS A 97 -14.24 6.60 2.60
C LYS A 97 -13.65 5.21 2.90
N GLU A 98 -13.23 4.50 1.88
CA GLU A 98 -12.59 3.19 1.98
C GLU A 98 -11.25 3.30 2.69
N MET A 99 -10.41 4.25 2.28
CA MET A 99 -9.09 4.41 2.86
C MET A 99 -9.12 4.85 4.32
N LEU A 100 -10.04 5.73 4.71
CA LEU A 100 -10.25 6.06 6.12
C LEU A 100 -10.62 4.83 6.96
N LYS A 101 -11.45 3.90 6.42
CA LYS A 101 -11.75 2.64 7.09
C LYS A 101 -10.50 1.77 7.25
N ASN A 102 -9.67 1.66 6.22
CA ASN A 102 -8.42 0.90 6.26
C ASN A 102 -7.44 1.51 7.28
N TYR A 103 -7.18 2.82 7.22
CA TYR A 103 -6.28 3.49 8.16
C TYR A 103 -6.75 3.38 9.61
N ARG A 104 -8.06 3.45 9.90
CA ARG A 104 -8.60 3.22 11.24
C ARG A 104 -8.31 1.81 11.75
N ASN A 105 -8.40 0.80 10.90
CA ASN A 105 -8.06 -0.57 11.28
C ASN A 105 -6.54 -0.72 11.51
N TRP A 106 -5.72 -0.16 10.61
CA TRP A 106 -4.27 -0.19 10.73
C TRP A 106 -3.75 0.61 11.93
N SER A 107 -4.37 1.74 12.26
CA SER A 107 -4.03 2.51 13.45
C SER A 107 -4.24 1.74 14.77
N LYS A 108 -5.25 0.85 14.82
CA LYS A 108 -5.43 -0.06 15.97
C LYS A 108 -4.32 -1.11 16.04
N MET A 109 -3.83 -1.58 14.90
CA MET A 109 -2.75 -2.56 14.82
C MET A 109 -1.38 -1.93 15.12
N PHE A 110 -1.18 -0.68 14.71
CA PHE A 110 0.07 0.09 14.86
C PHE A 110 -0.15 1.39 15.65
N PRO A 111 -0.54 1.34 16.94
CA PRO A 111 -0.97 2.50 17.71
C PRO A 111 0.15 3.53 17.97
N LYS A 112 1.42 3.13 17.83
CA LYS A 112 2.57 4.02 17.99
C LYS A 112 2.90 4.83 16.73
N ASN A 113 2.40 4.41 15.56
CA ASN A 113 2.69 5.08 14.30
C ASN A 113 1.83 6.35 14.16
N GLN A 114 2.45 7.50 14.35
CA GLN A 114 1.78 8.80 14.31
C GLN A 114 1.27 9.19 12.93
N PHE A 115 1.95 8.74 11.85
CA PHE A 115 1.51 9.01 10.49
C PHE A 115 0.25 8.21 10.12
N ILE A 116 0.20 6.92 10.46
CA ILE A 116 -1.00 6.09 10.29
C ILE A 116 -2.16 6.67 11.11
N LYS A 117 -1.89 7.13 12.33
CA LYS A 117 -2.89 7.77 13.20
C LYS A 117 -3.43 9.07 12.59
N TYR A 118 -2.56 9.90 12.02
CA TYR A 118 -2.95 11.12 11.33
C TYR A 118 -3.93 10.83 10.19
N LEU A 119 -3.61 9.87 9.33
CA LEU A 119 -4.47 9.47 8.22
C LEU A 119 -5.78 8.82 8.70
N ALA A 120 -5.74 8.02 9.76
CA ALA A 120 -6.93 7.37 10.32
C ALA A 120 -7.97 8.35 10.87
N THR A 121 -7.52 9.51 11.35
CA THR A 121 -8.34 10.55 11.97
C THR A 121 -8.63 11.74 11.05
N ASP A 122 -8.25 11.63 9.78
CA ASP A 122 -8.37 12.72 8.80
C ASP A 122 -7.69 14.01 9.30
N GLY A 123 -6.47 13.85 9.81
CA GLY A 123 -5.63 14.97 10.27
C GLY A 123 -5.91 15.50 11.68
N LYS A 124 -6.85 14.90 12.44
CA LYS A 124 -7.23 15.41 13.77
C LYS A 124 -6.26 15.01 14.88
N GLU A 125 -5.61 13.86 14.75
CA GLU A 125 -4.65 13.32 15.71
C GLU A 125 -3.48 12.69 14.99
N GLY A 126 -2.36 12.50 15.70
CA GLY A 126 -1.12 11.98 15.12
C GLY A 126 -0.24 13.08 14.55
N ALA A 127 0.71 12.71 13.71
CA ALA A 127 1.64 13.67 13.10
C ALA A 127 2.03 13.23 11.68
N LEU A 128 2.24 14.20 10.83
CA LEU A 128 2.84 14.01 9.51
C LEU A 128 4.34 13.79 9.64
N PRO A 129 4.97 13.09 8.68
CA PRO A 129 6.43 13.03 8.58
C PRO A 129 7.03 14.43 8.37
N GLU A 130 8.25 14.65 8.87
CA GLU A 130 8.97 15.91 8.69
C GLU A 130 9.45 16.12 7.24
N TYR A 131 9.58 15.04 6.48
CA TYR A 131 9.99 15.13 5.07
C TYR A 131 8.80 15.44 4.15
N LEU A 132 9.06 16.13 3.05
CA LEU A 132 8.08 16.36 1.98
C LEU A 132 8.27 15.39 0.82
N SER A 133 9.51 15.10 0.43
CA SER A 133 9.81 14.17 -0.67
C SER A 133 10.38 12.87 -0.14
N LYS A 134 10.08 11.76 -0.83
CA LYS A 134 10.52 10.42 -0.42
C LYS A 134 10.83 9.55 -1.64
N GLY A 135 12.01 8.93 -1.63
CA GLY A 135 12.39 7.90 -2.58
C GLY A 135 12.29 6.51 -1.97
N PHE A 136 11.65 5.60 -2.67
CA PHE A 136 11.58 4.17 -2.39
C PHE A 136 12.45 3.45 -3.42
N LEU A 137 13.75 3.36 -3.11
CA LEU A 137 14.79 3.00 -4.09
C LEU A 137 14.72 1.55 -4.57
N LYS A 138 14.16 0.65 -3.76
CA LYS A 138 14.06 -0.77 -4.12
C LYS A 138 12.85 -1.05 -5.01
N SER A 139 11.72 -0.42 -4.70
CA SER A 139 10.50 -0.51 -5.50
C SER A 139 10.47 0.50 -6.65
N GLY A 140 11.31 1.55 -6.61
CA GLY A 140 11.42 2.55 -7.68
C GLY A 140 10.28 3.56 -7.72
N PHE A 141 9.69 3.87 -6.57
CA PHE A 141 8.74 4.96 -6.47
C PHE A 141 9.38 6.19 -5.87
N PHE A 142 9.14 7.35 -6.48
CA PHE A 142 9.65 8.63 -6.02
C PHE A 142 8.50 9.61 -5.88
N VAL A 143 8.36 10.17 -4.69
CA VAL A 143 7.30 11.12 -4.36
C VAL A 143 7.92 12.47 -4.09
N PHE A 144 7.44 13.47 -4.81
CA PHE A 144 7.80 14.88 -4.63
C PHE A 144 6.55 15.65 -4.27
N ARG A 145 6.61 16.46 -3.19
CA ARG A 145 5.48 17.30 -2.77
C ARG A 145 5.98 18.58 -2.11
N ASN A 146 5.16 19.62 -2.19
CA ASN A 146 5.43 20.89 -1.51
C ASN A 146 4.72 21.00 -0.15
N SER A 147 3.66 20.20 0.06
CA SER A 147 2.94 20.10 1.33
C SER A 147 2.18 18.76 1.43
N TRP A 148 1.48 18.53 2.54
CA TRP A 148 0.63 17.35 2.75
C TRP A 148 -0.88 17.69 2.62
N GLY A 149 -1.24 18.94 2.43
CA GLY A 149 -2.63 19.39 2.32
C GLY A 149 -3.26 19.07 0.96
N THR A 150 -4.57 19.24 0.86
CA THR A 150 -5.31 19.03 -0.39
C THR A 150 -4.97 20.03 -1.48
N ASP A 151 -4.40 21.18 -1.11
CA ASP A 151 -3.87 22.21 -1.99
C ASP A 151 -2.43 21.94 -2.46
N ALA A 152 -1.82 20.83 -2.01
CA ALA A 152 -0.48 20.45 -2.38
C ALA A 152 -0.32 20.25 -3.89
N THR A 153 0.91 20.46 -4.35
CA THR A 153 1.40 19.86 -5.58
C THR A 153 2.17 18.60 -5.20
N GLN A 154 1.74 17.44 -5.71
CA GLN A 154 2.41 16.17 -5.48
C GLN A 154 2.60 15.43 -6.80
N MET A 155 3.82 15.01 -7.06
CA MET A 155 4.17 14.15 -8.19
C MET A 155 4.63 12.79 -7.67
N VAL A 156 4.09 11.72 -8.23
CA VAL A 156 4.55 10.37 -7.99
C VAL A 156 5.14 9.83 -9.29
N VAL A 157 6.39 9.42 -9.25
CA VAL A 157 7.14 8.86 -10.39
C VAL A 157 7.35 7.38 -10.13
N LYS A 158 7.11 6.55 -11.14
CA LYS A 158 7.46 5.13 -11.16
C LYS A 158 8.67 4.93 -12.06
N ALA A 159 9.83 4.62 -11.47
CA ALA A 159 11.08 4.38 -12.18
C ALA A 159 11.88 3.30 -11.43
N GLY A 160 11.40 2.07 -11.49
CA GLY A 160 11.90 0.96 -10.70
C GLY A 160 12.22 -0.30 -11.50
N PRO A 161 12.36 -1.42 -10.80
CA PRO A 161 12.58 -2.71 -11.45
C PRO A 161 11.37 -3.11 -12.29
N LYS A 162 11.57 -4.07 -13.20
CA LYS A 162 10.46 -4.68 -13.93
C LYS A 162 9.63 -5.50 -12.96
N ALA A 163 8.34 -5.20 -12.87
CA ALA A 163 7.38 -6.02 -12.16
C ALA A 163 7.04 -7.28 -12.95
N PHE A 164 6.53 -8.33 -12.28
CA PHE A 164 6.26 -9.62 -12.92
C PHE A 164 4.80 -9.81 -13.32
N TRP A 165 3.87 -9.36 -12.48
CA TRP A 165 2.43 -9.54 -12.66
C TRP A 165 1.73 -8.18 -12.61
N HIS A 166 0.59 -8.06 -13.26
CA HIS A 166 -0.22 -6.84 -13.26
C HIS A 166 0.54 -5.55 -13.62
N CYS A 167 1.66 -5.69 -14.35
CA CYS A 167 2.49 -4.55 -14.74
C CYS A 167 2.20 -4.13 -16.18
N GLN A 168 2.08 -2.82 -16.38
CA GLN A 168 2.03 -2.18 -17.67
C GLN A 168 3.44 -1.63 -18.01
N PRO A 169 3.73 -1.28 -19.29
CA PRO A 169 4.98 -0.65 -19.68
C PRO A 169 5.02 0.83 -19.29
N ASP A 170 4.74 1.13 -18.02
CA ASP A 170 4.59 2.48 -17.45
C ASP A 170 5.80 2.90 -16.61
N ASN A 171 6.90 2.17 -16.68
CA ASN A 171 8.15 2.54 -16.02
C ASN A 171 8.74 3.81 -16.66
N GLY A 172 9.13 4.79 -15.83
CA GLY A 172 9.54 6.12 -16.29
C GLY A 172 8.40 7.12 -16.47
N THR A 173 7.18 6.75 -16.06
CA THR A 173 6.03 7.67 -16.06
C THR A 173 5.79 8.32 -14.71
N PHE A 174 4.90 9.30 -14.67
CA PHE A 174 4.48 9.96 -13.45
C PHE A 174 3.00 10.35 -13.47
N GLU A 175 2.42 10.51 -12.30
CA GLU A 175 1.15 11.18 -12.12
C GLU A 175 1.33 12.44 -11.24
N LEU A 176 0.56 13.48 -11.55
CA LEU A 176 0.62 14.77 -10.90
C LEU A 176 -0.72 15.13 -10.26
N TRP A 177 -0.70 15.35 -8.95
CA TRP A 177 -1.75 16.01 -8.21
C TRP A 177 -1.47 17.52 -8.13
N PHE A 178 -2.44 18.32 -8.54
CA PHE A 178 -2.36 19.78 -8.49
C PHE A 178 -3.74 20.39 -8.32
N ASN A 179 -3.84 21.38 -7.45
CA ASN A 179 -5.07 22.13 -7.21
C ASN A 179 -6.30 21.23 -6.95
N GLY A 180 -6.15 20.25 -6.06
CA GLY A 180 -7.22 19.37 -5.61
C GLY A 180 -7.63 18.25 -6.57
N ARG A 181 -6.83 17.95 -7.61
CA ARG A 181 -7.13 16.90 -8.59
C ARG A 181 -5.89 16.29 -9.24
N ILE A 182 -6.05 15.10 -9.79
CA ILE A 182 -5.05 14.48 -10.65
C ILE A 182 -5.07 15.17 -12.02
N CYS A 183 -3.93 15.75 -12.45
CA CYS A 183 -3.82 16.52 -13.69
C CYS A 183 -3.48 15.69 -14.92
N PHE A 184 -2.66 14.64 -14.73
CA PHE A 184 -2.24 13.74 -15.81
C PHE A 184 -2.48 12.30 -15.36
N PRO A 185 -3.76 11.84 -15.35
CA PRO A 185 -4.04 10.45 -15.02
C PRO A 185 -3.51 9.55 -16.14
N ILE A 186 -2.85 8.46 -15.77
CA ILE A 186 -2.60 7.37 -16.71
C ILE A 186 -3.97 6.76 -17.04
N PRO A 187 -4.31 6.57 -18.34
CA PRO A 187 -5.60 6.00 -18.70
C PRO A 187 -5.78 4.64 -18.03
N VAL A 188 -6.78 4.51 -17.17
CA VAL A 188 -7.18 3.21 -16.63
C VAL A 188 -7.63 2.35 -17.80
N HIS A 189 -7.04 1.17 -17.98
CA HIS A 189 -7.43 0.24 -19.04
C HIS A 189 -8.89 -0.20 -18.79
N THR A 190 -9.83 0.53 -19.38
CA THR A 190 -11.17 -0.03 -19.62
C THR A 190 -10.97 -1.12 -20.66
N SER A 191 -11.42 -2.35 -20.36
CA SER A 191 -11.41 -3.49 -21.27
C SER A 191 -11.57 -3.04 -22.72
N MET A 192 -10.63 -3.43 -23.59
CA MET A 192 -10.76 -3.14 -25.02
C MET A 192 -12.16 -3.54 -25.50
N PRO A 193 -12.84 -2.71 -26.31
CA PRO A 193 -14.05 -3.16 -26.94
C PRO A 193 -13.71 -4.42 -27.75
N GLU A 194 -14.55 -5.48 -27.60
CA GLU A 194 -14.41 -6.68 -28.37
C GLU A 194 -14.35 -6.30 -29.87
N VAL A 195 -13.27 -6.70 -30.54
CA VAL A 195 -13.17 -6.54 -31.99
C VAL A 195 -14.27 -7.42 -32.59
N PRO A 196 -15.22 -6.86 -33.34
CA PRO A 196 -16.24 -7.67 -34.01
C PRO A 196 -15.54 -8.67 -34.92
N LYS A 197 -15.96 -9.95 -34.83
CA LYS A 197 -15.49 -11.04 -35.69
C LYS A 197 -16.00 -10.85 -37.12
#